data_1b05c154c4a3db60b6436c1b08e5c19d
#
_entry.id   1b05c154c4a3db60b6436c1b08e5c19d
#
_cell.length_a   1.000
_cell.length_b   1.000
_cell.length_c   1.000
_cell.angle_alpha   90.00
_cell.angle_beta   90.00
_cell.angle_gamma   90.00
#
_symmetry.space_group_name_H-M   'P 1'
#
loop_
_entity.id
_entity.type
_entity.pdbx_description
1 polymer ?
#
loop_
_entity_poly.entity_id
_entity_poly.type
_entity_poly.pdbx_seq_one_letter_code
_entity_poly.pdbx_strand_id
1 'polypeptide(L)'
;GDSYNSLTRYEYGSPYFYDNGVWHQGLSVKSNPNPDLKWETSKEFNIGLDWAVLDERLSGSIDVYQKKTSDMLYDFTVPTPPNLYNKTLANAGKMRNQGIEIAVNAIPVRTKDFEWKTTVTASHNANKLLSLSNDLYETSNQIDHAYLGEPISLSTQRMEVGRSMGQFYGMKSVGVSENGLWMVENTKTGEIEEFT
;
A
#
# COMPACT_ATOMS: atom_id res chain seq x y z
N GLY A 1 -6.37 15.21 0.65
CA GLY A 1 -6.28 15.14 2.12
C GLY A 1 -7.18 16.19 2.75
N ASP A 2 -7.65 15.93 3.97
CA ASP A 2 -8.44 16.86 4.74
C ASP A 2 -7.55 17.99 5.27
N SER A 3 -7.94 19.24 5.04
CA SER A 3 -7.19 20.45 5.44
C SER A 3 -7.01 20.58 6.95
N TYR A 4 -7.78 19.85 7.75
CA TYR A 4 -7.74 19.92 9.22
C TYR A 4 -6.92 18.78 9.87
N ASN A 5 -6.26 17.95 9.08
CA ASN A 5 -5.50 16.80 9.62
C ASN A 5 -4.28 17.19 10.48
N SER A 6 -3.79 18.44 10.35
CA SER A 6 -2.69 18.97 11.18
C SER A 6 -3.14 19.45 12.56
N LEU A 7 -4.43 19.55 12.82
CA LEU A 7 -5.00 20.10 14.06
C LEU A 7 -5.47 18.98 14.99
N THR A 8 -5.55 19.32 16.29
CA THR A 8 -6.28 18.48 17.24
C THR A 8 -7.75 18.48 16.86
N ARG A 9 -8.32 17.31 16.69
CA ARG A 9 -9.75 17.13 16.43
C ARG A 9 -10.44 16.52 17.63
N TYR A 10 -11.68 16.90 17.82
CA TYR A 10 -12.56 16.38 18.86
C TYR A 10 -13.78 15.75 18.22
N GLU A 11 -14.32 14.74 18.88
CA GLU A 11 -15.59 14.14 18.50
C GLU A 11 -16.51 14.03 19.71
N TYR A 12 -17.81 14.14 19.45
CA TYR A 12 -18.83 13.85 20.46
C TYR A 12 -18.96 12.33 20.62
N GLY A 13 -19.06 11.88 21.85
CA GLY A 13 -19.20 10.46 22.11
C GLY A 13 -19.00 10.15 23.57
N SER A 14 -18.27 9.12 23.85
CA SER A 14 -17.78 8.78 25.18
C SER A 14 -16.60 9.72 25.55
N PRO A 15 -16.47 10.15 26.81
CA PRO A 15 -17.32 9.80 27.93
C PRO A 15 -18.63 10.59 28.02
N TYR A 16 -19.64 9.96 28.56
CA TYR A 16 -20.85 10.65 29.04
C TYR A 16 -20.67 11.01 30.49
N PHE A 17 -21.20 12.15 30.92
CA PHE A 17 -21.26 12.55 32.34
C PHE A 17 -22.66 12.97 32.72
N TYR A 18 -23.00 12.71 33.98
CA TYR A 18 -24.31 13.01 34.54
C TYR A 18 -24.23 14.25 35.42
N ASP A 19 -25.01 15.27 35.10
CA ASP A 19 -25.08 16.50 35.87
C ASP A 19 -26.52 16.96 35.98
N ASN A 20 -26.95 17.38 37.21
CA ASN A 20 -28.26 17.88 37.52
C ASN A 20 -29.43 17.10 36.92
N GLY A 21 -29.37 15.78 36.97
CA GLY A 21 -30.44 14.91 36.49
C GLY A 21 -30.42 14.66 34.97
N VAL A 22 -29.41 15.15 34.26
CA VAL A 22 -29.30 15.03 32.79
C VAL A 22 -27.97 14.38 32.40
N TRP A 23 -28.01 13.49 31.41
CA TRP A 23 -26.84 12.94 30.76
C TRP A 23 -26.32 13.90 29.70
N HIS A 24 -25.06 14.28 29.79
CA HIS A 24 -24.36 15.11 28.82
C HIS A 24 -23.36 14.27 28.06
N GLN A 25 -23.26 14.54 26.78
CA GLN A 25 -22.26 13.91 25.91
C GLN A 25 -20.94 14.66 26.02
N GLY A 26 -19.88 13.95 26.36
CA GLY A 26 -18.55 14.52 26.44
C GLY A 26 -17.90 14.71 25.07
N LEU A 27 -16.82 15.47 25.06
CA LEU A 27 -15.90 15.59 23.91
C LEU A 27 -14.66 14.72 24.20
N SER A 28 -14.31 13.87 23.26
CA SER A 28 -13.06 13.11 23.28
C SER A 28 -12.11 13.58 22.18
N VAL A 29 -10.82 13.48 22.44
CA VAL A 29 -9.79 13.79 21.43
C VAL A 29 -9.76 12.68 20.39
N LYS A 30 -9.82 13.04 19.12
CA LYS A 30 -9.79 12.13 17.97
C LYS A 30 -8.45 12.09 17.24
N SER A 31 -7.63 13.12 17.37
CA SER A 31 -6.31 13.18 16.76
C SER A 31 -5.37 14.11 17.52
N ASN A 32 -4.09 13.76 17.57
CA ASN A 32 -3.05 14.67 17.99
C ASN A 32 -2.77 15.72 16.90
N PRO A 33 -2.31 16.93 17.25
CA PRO A 33 -1.88 17.92 16.28
C PRO A 33 -0.51 17.51 15.69
N ASN A 34 -0.30 17.85 14.43
CA ASN A 34 1.01 17.80 13.79
C ASN A 34 1.17 19.05 12.90
N PRO A 35 1.76 20.13 13.40
CA PRO A 35 1.94 21.38 12.65
C PRO A 35 2.90 21.21 11.45
N ASP A 36 3.77 20.20 11.47
CA ASP A 36 4.73 19.90 10.40
C ASP A 36 4.15 19.03 9.28
N LEU A 37 2.85 18.74 9.36
CA LEU A 37 2.18 17.92 8.36
C LEU A 37 2.18 18.63 7.00
N LYS A 38 2.64 17.93 5.99
CA LYS A 38 2.74 18.44 4.61
C LYS A 38 2.10 17.48 3.61
N TRP A 39 1.95 17.96 2.38
CA TRP A 39 1.43 17.17 1.28
C TRP A 39 2.44 16.11 0.84
N GLU A 40 1.92 14.97 0.41
CA GLU A 40 2.70 13.96 -0.28
C GLU A 40 3.27 14.53 -1.58
N THR A 41 4.52 14.21 -1.89
CA THR A 41 5.20 14.68 -3.08
C THR A 41 5.51 13.51 -4.00
N SER A 42 5.04 13.58 -5.25
CA SER A 42 5.39 12.63 -6.30
C SER A 42 6.29 13.28 -7.34
N LYS A 43 7.39 12.59 -7.67
CA LYS A 43 8.31 12.93 -8.77
C LYS A 43 8.30 11.78 -9.76
N GLU A 44 8.07 12.10 -11.03
CA GLU A 44 8.02 11.11 -12.10
C GLU A 44 9.00 11.48 -13.19
N PHE A 45 9.66 10.46 -13.71
CA PHE A 45 10.50 10.51 -14.89
C PHE A 45 9.98 9.47 -15.86
N ASN A 46 9.73 9.89 -17.10
CA ASN A 46 9.23 9.03 -18.17
C ASN A 46 10.03 9.30 -19.45
N ILE A 47 10.42 8.22 -20.15
CA ILE A 47 10.99 8.29 -21.51
C ILE A 47 10.19 7.33 -22.38
N GLY A 48 9.64 7.86 -23.46
CA GLY A 48 8.94 7.12 -24.50
C GLY A 48 9.63 7.22 -25.85
N LEU A 49 9.54 6.15 -26.63
CA LEU A 49 9.95 6.08 -28.01
C LEU A 49 8.81 5.52 -28.85
N ASP A 50 8.29 6.36 -29.74
CA ASP A 50 7.38 5.94 -30.81
C ASP A 50 8.14 5.66 -32.07
N TRP A 51 7.77 4.59 -32.78
CA TRP A 51 8.42 4.20 -34.02
C TRP A 51 7.43 3.64 -35.02
N ALA A 52 7.71 3.84 -36.31
CA ALA A 52 6.94 3.28 -37.39
C ALA A 52 7.87 2.95 -38.57
N VAL A 53 7.68 1.79 -39.16
CA VAL A 53 8.47 1.28 -40.29
C VAL A 53 7.56 0.56 -41.29
N LEU A 54 8.10 0.25 -42.49
CA LEU A 54 7.40 -0.48 -43.55
C LEU A 54 6.09 0.23 -43.99
N ASP A 55 6.17 1.54 -44.24
CA ASP A 55 5.02 2.37 -44.61
C ASP A 55 3.87 2.24 -43.59
N GLU A 56 4.21 2.36 -42.26
CA GLU A 56 3.30 2.25 -41.12
C GLU A 56 2.64 0.86 -40.94
N ARG A 57 3.10 -0.15 -41.68
CA ARG A 57 2.60 -1.51 -41.51
C ARG A 57 3.08 -2.16 -40.22
N LEU A 58 4.14 -1.64 -39.65
CA LEU A 58 4.63 -2.04 -38.33
C LEU A 58 4.98 -0.77 -37.56
N SER A 59 4.33 -0.57 -36.41
CA SER A 59 4.54 0.59 -35.56
C SER A 59 4.42 0.18 -34.09
N GLY A 60 4.91 1.01 -33.20
CA GLY A 60 4.79 0.73 -31.78
C GLY A 60 5.32 1.85 -30.91
N SER A 61 5.20 1.64 -29.62
CA SER A 61 5.81 2.48 -28.58
C SER A 61 6.53 1.62 -27.54
N ILE A 62 7.53 2.21 -26.94
CA ILE A 62 8.22 1.68 -25.75
C ILE A 62 8.31 2.83 -24.76
N ASP A 63 7.72 2.66 -23.58
CA ASP A 63 7.74 3.63 -22.50
C ASP A 63 8.41 3.03 -21.26
N VAL A 64 9.32 3.80 -20.66
CA VAL A 64 9.98 3.43 -19.41
C VAL A 64 9.79 4.55 -18.42
N TYR A 65 9.27 4.23 -17.25
CA TYR A 65 8.96 5.23 -16.24
C TYR A 65 9.48 4.86 -14.86
N GLN A 66 9.74 5.88 -14.06
CA GLN A 66 10.00 5.77 -12.63
C GLN A 66 9.28 6.90 -11.88
N LYS A 67 8.42 6.53 -10.94
CA LYS A 67 7.72 7.45 -10.05
C LYS A 67 8.16 7.21 -8.61
N LYS A 68 8.60 8.26 -7.93
CA LYS A 68 8.94 8.23 -6.51
C LYS A 68 7.96 9.12 -5.74
N THR A 69 7.24 8.53 -4.80
CA THR A 69 6.38 9.24 -3.85
C THR A 69 7.11 9.33 -2.51
N SER A 70 7.14 10.52 -1.95
CA SER A 70 7.77 10.85 -0.67
C SER A 70 6.76 11.53 0.23
N ASP A 71 7.08 11.60 1.52
CA ASP A 71 6.24 12.24 2.53
C ASP A 71 4.83 11.63 2.63
N MET A 72 4.71 10.32 2.35
CA MET A 72 3.43 9.60 2.46
C MET A 72 2.93 9.66 3.90
N LEU A 73 1.63 9.88 4.05
CA LEU A 73 0.98 10.00 5.35
C LEU A 73 0.78 8.62 5.98
N TYR A 74 1.10 8.53 7.26
CA TYR A 74 0.88 7.33 8.05
C TYR A 74 0.52 7.67 9.50
N ASP A 75 -0.36 6.88 10.13
CA ASP A 75 -0.74 6.99 11.52
C ASP A 75 0.25 6.25 12.43
N PHE A 76 1.08 6.99 13.13
CA PHE A 76 2.02 6.44 14.11
C PHE A 76 1.36 6.24 15.46
N THR A 77 1.61 5.11 16.09
CA THR A 77 1.25 4.88 17.48
C THR A 77 2.21 5.65 18.38
N VAL A 78 1.66 6.46 19.26
CA VAL A 78 2.40 7.30 20.21
C VAL A 78 1.94 7.04 21.63
N PRO A 79 2.82 7.22 22.66
CA PRO A 79 2.43 7.01 24.05
C PRO A 79 1.41 8.06 24.51
N THR A 80 0.48 7.64 25.34
CA THR A 80 -0.49 8.47 26.05
C THR A 80 -0.37 8.21 27.55
N PRO A 81 -0.01 9.19 28.42
CA PRO A 81 0.50 10.51 28.10
C PRO A 81 1.92 10.48 27.53
N PRO A 82 2.52 11.56 26.98
CA PRO A 82 2.01 12.94 27.04
C PRO A 82 1.02 13.31 25.94
N ASN A 83 0.87 12.47 24.89
CA ASN A 83 -0.08 12.73 23.83
C ASN A 83 -1.52 12.57 24.32
N LEU A 84 -2.45 13.32 23.74
CA LEU A 84 -3.87 13.28 24.07
C LEU A 84 -4.58 12.10 23.42
N TYR A 85 -4.02 11.59 22.31
CA TYR A 85 -4.53 10.47 21.55
C TYR A 85 -3.39 9.51 21.22
N ASN A 86 -3.67 8.23 21.08
CA ASN A 86 -2.64 7.19 20.90
C ASN A 86 -2.11 7.07 19.46
N LYS A 87 -2.53 7.97 18.56
CA LYS A 87 -2.05 8.03 17.17
C LYS A 87 -1.76 9.46 16.76
N THR A 88 -0.73 9.62 15.94
CA THR A 88 -0.36 10.89 15.31
C THR A 88 -0.14 10.66 13.82
N LEU A 89 -0.81 11.42 12.98
CA LEU A 89 -0.61 11.42 11.54
C LEU A 89 0.68 12.17 11.22
N ALA A 90 1.59 11.55 10.49
CA ALA A 90 2.87 12.17 10.10
C ALA A 90 3.35 11.70 8.71
N ASN A 91 4.23 12.49 8.11
CA ASN A 91 4.82 12.21 6.81
C ASN A 91 6.09 11.37 6.97
N ALA A 92 6.04 10.08 6.66
CA ALA A 92 7.20 9.22 6.84
C ALA A 92 7.44 8.23 5.69
N GLY A 93 6.38 7.85 4.98
CA GLY A 93 6.47 6.86 3.92
C GLY A 93 7.22 7.35 2.69
N LYS A 94 7.97 6.46 2.05
CA LYS A 94 8.57 6.66 0.73
C LYS A 94 8.35 5.39 -0.10
N MET A 95 7.92 5.57 -1.35
CA MET A 95 7.67 4.47 -2.28
C MET A 95 8.26 4.80 -3.65
N ARG A 96 8.64 3.77 -4.39
CA ARG A 96 9.05 3.86 -5.78
C ARG A 96 8.22 2.89 -6.62
N ASN A 97 7.68 3.38 -7.72
CA ASN A 97 7.10 2.59 -8.80
C ASN A 97 7.97 2.78 -10.05
N GLN A 98 8.21 1.71 -10.78
CA GLN A 98 8.93 1.76 -12.06
C GLN A 98 8.39 0.68 -12.98
N GLY A 99 8.44 0.93 -14.27
CA GLY A 99 7.93 -0.03 -15.23
C GLY A 99 8.40 0.24 -16.65
N ILE A 100 8.07 -0.75 -17.48
CA ILE A 100 8.21 -0.68 -18.93
C ILE A 100 6.89 -1.09 -19.56
N GLU A 101 6.47 -0.35 -20.57
CA GLU A 101 5.29 -0.63 -21.37
C GLU A 101 5.69 -0.68 -22.85
N ILE A 102 5.18 -1.67 -23.55
CA ILE A 102 5.47 -1.92 -24.95
C ILE A 102 4.15 -2.13 -25.68
N ALA A 103 3.95 -1.40 -26.77
CA ALA A 103 2.85 -1.62 -27.68
C ALA A 103 3.39 -1.83 -29.10
N VAL A 104 2.91 -2.85 -29.79
CA VAL A 104 3.27 -3.15 -31.18
C VAL A 104 1.99 -3.30 -31.99
N ASN A 105 1.88 -2.52 -33.06
CA ASN A 105 0.81 -2.60 -34.03
C ASN A 105 1.37 -3.14 -35.35
N ALA A 106 0.73 -4.13 -35.90
CA ALA A 106 1.14 -4.73 -37.14
C ALA A 106 -0.05 -4.88 -38.11
N ILE A 107 0.21 -4.67 -39.41
CA ILE A 107 -0.71 -4.98 -40.50
C ILE A 107 -0.04 -6.07 -41.38
N PRO A 108 -0.10 -7.34 -40.91
CA PRO A 108 0.59 -8.44 -41.60
C PRO A 108 0.10 -8.64 -43.02
N VAL A 109 -1.19 -8.46 -43.23
CA VAL A 109 -1.83 -8.61 -44.55
C VAL A 109 -2.64 -7.37 -44.88
N ARG A 110 -2.35 -6.78 -46.05
CA ARG A 110 -3.15 -5.70 -46.62
C ARG A 110 -3.28 -5.95 -48.11
N THR A 111 -4.50 -6.25 -48.57
CA THR A 111 -4.89 -6.41 -49.94
C THR A 111 -6.00 -5.43 -50.30
N LYS A 112 -6.48 -5.42 -51.53
CA LYS A 112 -7.59 -4.54 -51.95
C LYS A 112 -8.89 -4.81 -51.17
N ASP A 113 -9.16 -6.06 -50.83
CA ASP A 113 -10.43 -6.49 -50.25
C ASP A 113 -10.30 -7.06 -48.84
N PHE A 114 -9.07 -7.13 -48.29
CA PHE A 114 -8.82 -7.68 -46.96
C PHE A 114 -7.65 -7.00 -46.26
N GLU A 115 -7.86 -6.58 -45.03
CA GLU A 115 -6.82 -6.04 -44.15
C GLU A 115 -6.87 -6.74 -42.78
N TRP A 116 -5.73 -7.24 -42.36
CA TRP A 116 -5.58 -7.80 -41.01
C TRP A 116 -4.68 -6.88 -40.17
N LYS A 117 -5.26 -6.35 -39.05
CA LYS A 117 -4.57 -5.56 -38.04
C LYS A 117 -4.43 -6.36 -36.75
N THR A 118 -3.28 -6.30 -36.13
CA THR A 118 -2.99 -6.92 -34.86
C THR A 118 -2.28 -5.91 -33.94
N THR A 119 -2.73 -5.82 -32.71
CA THR A 119 -2.06 -5.05 -31.65
C THR A 119 -1.68 -5.99 -30.52
N VAL A 120 -0.43 -5.89 -30.09
CA VAL A 120 0.10 -6.62 -28.93
C VAL A 120 0.62 -5.61 -27.94
N THR A 121 0.20 -5.70 -26.69
CA THR A 121 0.69 -4.88 -25.59
C THR A 121 1.29 -5.76 -24.52
N ALA A 122 2.40 -5.30 -23.94
CA ALA A 122 3.04 -5.94 -22.80
C ALA A 122 3.47 -4.86 -21.80
N SER A 123 3.28 -5.12 -20.51
CA SER A 123 3.74 -4.23 -19.45
C SER A 123 4.35 -5.00 -18.29
N HIS A 124 5.36 -4.40 -17.70
CA HIS A 124 5.93 -4.88 -16.44
C HIS A 124 6.04 -3.72 -15.47
N ASN A 125 5.46 -3.88 -14.28
CA ASN A 125 5.48 -2.89 -13.21
C ASN A 125 6.11 -3.51 -11.96
N ALA A 126 6.98 -2.76 -11.30
CA ALA A 126 7.57 -3.12 -10.02
C ALA A 126 7.44 -1.94 -9.06
N ASN A 127 6.87 -2.18 -7.88
CA ASN A 127 6.85 -1.21 -6.80
C ASN A 127 7.75 -1.65 -5.65
N LYS A 128 8.25 -0.69 -4.90
CA LYS A 128 9.10 -0.94 -3.74
C LYS A 128 8.85 0.10 -2.66
N LEU A 129 8.57 -0.36 -1.46
CA LEU A 129 8.53 0.47 -0.26
C LEU A 129 9.96 0.81 0.15
N LEU A 130 10.29 2.10 0.26
CA LEU A 130 11.64 2.56 0.57
C LEU A 130 11.82 2.92 2.04
N SER A 131 10.76 3.43 2.70
CA SER A 131 10.78 3.83 4.10
C SER A 131 9.35 3.84 4.66
N LEU A 132 9.23 3.57 5.96
CA LEU A 132 8.03 3.75 6.78
C LEU A 132 8.27 4.68 7.96
N SER A 133 9.47 5.24 8.08
CA SER A 133 9.91 6.04 9.23
C SER A 133 10.47 7.38 8.78
N ASN A 134 10.50 8.34 9.70
CA ASN A 134 11.22 9.59 9.59
C ASN A 134 12.07 9.81 10.84
N ASP A 135 12.72 10.98 10.97
CA ASP A 135 13.63 11.29 12.07
C ASP A 135 12.93 11.41 13.45
N LEU A 136 11.60 11.61 13.47
CA LEU A 136 10.81 11.78 14.68
C LEU A 136 9.96 10.55 15.03
N TYR A 137 9.52 9.81 13.99
CA TYR A 137 8.62 8.68 14.14
C TYR A 137 9.26 7.44 13.52
N GLU A 138 9.71 6.54 14.38
CA GLU A 138 10.23 5.25 13.97
C GLU A 138 9.13 4.18 14.07
N THR A 139 9.00 3.38 13.04
CA THR A 139 8.22 2.15 13.07
C THR A 139 9.13 0.95 12.92
N SER A 140 8.60 -0.24 13.19
CA SER A 140 9.22 -1.47 12.67
C SER A 140 9.31 -1.36 11.13
N ASN A 141 10.32 -1.99 10.53
CA ASN A 141 10.46 -2.02 9.06
C ASN A 141 9.33 -2.78 8.35
N GLN A 142 8.32 -3.19 9.09
CA GLN A 142 7.16 -3.93 8.59
C GLN A 142 5.87 -3.49 9.31
N ILE A 143 4.76 -3.55 8.60
CA ILE A 143 3.42 -3.29 9.10
C ILE A 143 2.50 -4.38 8.56
N ASP A 144 1.83 -5.08 9.48
CA ASP A 144 0.84 -6.09 9.14
C ASP A 144 -0.54 -5.46 9.08
N HIS A 145 -1.31 -5.83 8.05
CA HIS A 145 -2.67 -5.33 7.86
C HIS A 145 -3.57 -6.32 7.11
N ALA A 146 -4.80 -5.88 6.80
CA ALA A 146 -5.83 -6.75 6.26
C ALA A 146 -6.12 -7.93 7.20
N TYR A 147 -6.47 -7.61 8.45
CA TYR A 147 -6.87 -8.60 9.43
C TYR A 147 -8.14 -9.33 8.99
N LEU A 148 -8.10 -10.64 9.11
CA LEU A 148 -9.31 -11.45 9.13
C LEU A 148 -10.00 -11.23 10.48
N GLY A 149 -11.31 -11.05 10.48
CA GLY A 149 -12.07 -10.91 11.72
C GLY A 149 -12.04 -12.16 12.59
N GLU A 150 -12.59 -12.04 13.79
CA GLU A 150 -12.77 -13.18 14.68
C GLU A 150 -13.53 -14.34 14.00
N PRO A 151 -13.17 -15.60 14.26
CA PRO A 151 -12.22 -16.07 15.26
C PRO A 151 -10.75 -16.13 14.78
N ILE A 152 -10.47 -15.72 13.55
CA ILE A 152 -9.15 -15.82 12.94
C ILE A 152 -8.51 -14.42 12.93
N SER A 153 -7.87 -14.03 14.02
CA SER A 153 -7.19 -12.73 14.15
C SER A 153 -5.81 -12.70 13.48
N LEU A 154 -5.72 -13.06 12.20
CA LEU A 154 -4.48 -13.07 11.43
C LEU A 154 -4.46 -11.96 10.39
N SER A 155 -3.29 -11.36 10.19
CA SER A 155 -3.04 -10.46 9.07
C SER A 155 -2.80 -11.27 7.80
N THR A 156 -3.38 -10.84 6.68
CA THR A 156 -3.21 -11.49 5.38
C THR A 156 -2.27 -10.75 4.44
N GLN A 157 -1.89 -9.53 4.82
CA GLN A 157 -0.95 -8.71 4.05
C GLN A 157 0.11 -8.10 4.96
N ARG A 158 1.30 -7.91 4.39
CA ARG A 158 2.42 -7.25 5.05
C ARG A 158 3.05 -6.21 4.14
N MET A 159 3.24 -5.01 4.65
CA MET A 159 4.13 -4.01 4.07
C MET A 159 5.49 -4.12 4.75
N GLU A 160 6.55 -4.32 3.96
CA GLU A 160 7.91 -4.45 4.45
C GLU A 160 8.83 -3.54 3.64
N VAL A 161 9.69 -2.78 4.33
CA VAL A 161 10.69 -1.92 3.69
C VAL A 161 11.61 -2.78 2.83
N GLY A 162 11.81 -2.35 1.58
CA GLY A 162 12.61 -3.07 0.61
C GLY A 162 11.81 -4.04 -0.27
N ARG A 163 10.53 -4.26 0.00
CA ARG A 163 9.65 -5.16 -0.75
C ARG A 163 8.53 -4.42 -1.48
N SER A 164 7.77 -5.15 -2.30
CA SER A 164 6.55 -4.65 -2.93
C SER A 164 5.47 -4.39 -1.88
N MET A 165 4.68 -3.36 -2.11
CA MET A 165 3.44 -3.16 -1.36
C MET A 165 2.37 -4.17 -1.80
N GLY A 166 1.50 -4.54 -0.87
CA GLY A 166 0.40 -5.48 -1.14
C GLY A 166 0.84 -6.95 -1.25
N GLN A 167 1.96 -7.31 -0.64
CA GLN A 167 2.34 -8.72 -0.55
C GLN A 167 1.40 -9.48 0.38
N PHE A 168 0.94 -10.62 -0.07
CA PHE A 168 0.27 -11.57 0.80
C PHE A 168 1.26 -12.10 1.84
N TYR A 169 0.79 -12.20 3.06
CA TYR A 169 1.53 -12.74 4.19
C TYR A 169 0.66 -13.74 4.92
N GLY A 170 1.18 -14.91 5.20
CA GLY A 170 0.43 -15.95 5.87
C GLY A 170 1.26 -17.19 6.07
N MET A 171 0.64 -18.20 6.64
CA MET A 171 1.25 -19.51 6.85
C MET A 171 1.16 -20.32 5.57
N LYS A 172 2.22 -21.05 5.26
CA LYS A 172 2.21 -22.01 4.15
C LYS A 172 1.62 -23.33 4.66
N SER A 173 0.37 -23.58 4.29
CA SER A 173 -0.27 -24.87 4.61
C SER A 173 0.30 -25.98 3.72
N VAL A 174 0.63 -27.11 4.33
CA VAL A 174 1.15 -28.33 3.66
C VAL A 174 0.20 -29.51 3.83
N GLY A 175 -0.94 -29.32 4.49
CA GLY A 175 -1.97 -30.34 4.66
C GLY A 175 -2.67 -30.28 6.00
N VAL A 176 -3.28 -31.38 6.37
CA VAL A 176 -4.01 -31.58 7.64
C VAL A 176 -3.41 -32.82 8.30
N SER A 177 -3.18 -32.74 9.61
CA SER A 177 -2.67 -33.86 10.41
C SER A 177 -3.75 -34.92 10.63
N GLU A 178 -3.37 -36.08 11.15
CA GLU A 178 -4.28 -37.16 11.56
C GLU A 178 -5.30 -36.69 12.63
N ASN A 179 -4.95 -35.66 13.38
CA ASN A 179 -5.82 -35.04 14.38
C ASN A 179 -6.79 -33.99 13.81
N GLY A 180 -6.77 -33.74 12.49
CA GLY A 180 -7.60 -32.76 11.83
C GLY A 180 -7.11 -31.33 11.95
N LEU A 181 -5.89 -31.08 12.42
CA LEU A 181 -5.28 -29.75 12.55
C LEU A 181 -4.49 -29.38 11.29
N TRP A 182 -4.44 -28.06 10.97
CA TRP A 182 -3.63 -27.58 9.86
C TRP A 182 -2.15 -27.81 10.11
N MET A 183 -1.46 -28.37 9.12
CA MET A 183 0.00 -28.50 9.08
C MET A 183 0.56 -27.30 8.35
N VAL A 184 1.47 -26.56 9.01
CA VAL A 184 2.12 -25.37 8.46
C VAL A 184 3.62 -25.56 8.38
N GLU A 185 4.21 -25.04 7.30
CA GLU A 185 5.64 -25.04 7.08
C GLU A 185 6.24 -23.68 7.44
N ASN A 186 7.25 -23.70 8.29
CA ASN A 186 8.10 -22.54 8.49
C ASN A 186 8.99 -22.36 7.25
N THR A 187 8.70 -21.36 6.44
CA THR A 187 9.41 -21.14 5.17
C THR A 187 10.89 -20.75 5.32
N LYS A 188 11.36 -20.46 6.54
CA LYS A 188 12.77 -20.17 6.82
C LYS A 188 13.55 -21.42 7.24
N THR A 189 12.96 -22.28 8.06
CA THR A 189 13.62 -23.48 8.59
C THR A 189 13.24 -24.74 7.84
N GLY A 190 12.10 -24.74 7.13
CA GLY A 190 11.52 -25.92 6.48
C GLY A 190 10.83 -26.89 7.46
N GLU A 191 10.74 -26.53 8.72
CA GLU A 191 10.07 -27.35 9.74
C GLU A 191 8.55 -27.30 9.54
N ILE A 192 7.92 -28.45 9.74
CA ILE A 192 6.46 -28.61 9.63
C ILE A 192 5.92 -28.87 11.03
N GLU A 193 4.92 -28.09 11.44
CA GLU A 193 4.26 -28.19 12.73
C GLU A 193 2.75 -28.11 12.62
N GLU A 194 2.04 -28.63 13.61
CA GLU A 194 0.59 -28.44 13.73
C GLU A 194 0.31 -27.01 14.17
N PHE A 195 -0.62 -26.35 13.50
CA PHE A 195 -1.12 -25.02 13.87
C PHE A 195 -2.18 -25.19 14.98
N THR A 196 -1.85 -24.70 16.18
CA THR A 196 -2.70 -24.77 17.36
C THR A 196 -3.09 -23.37 17.84
#